data_18d1d74202725e493ab72a1dfb3b147c
#
_entry.id   18d1d74202725e493ab72a1dfb3b147c
#
_cell.length_a   1.000
_cell.length_b   1.000
_cell.length_c   1.000
_cell.angle_alpha   90.00
_cell.angle_beta   90.00
_cell.angle_gamma   90.00
#
_symmetry.space_group_name_H-M   'P 1'
#
loop_
_entity.id
_entity.type
_entity.pdbx_description
1 polymer ?
#
loop_
_entity_poly.entity_id
_entity_poly.type
_entity_poly.pdbx_seq_one_letter_code
_entity_poly.pdbx_strand_id
1 'polypeptide(L)'
;MVTYSTRGTCAKQIIFDLDEENRIHNVKFIGGCSGNLQGISRLVEGKTPDEVVPILSGIRCRQNTSCPDQLAKALEPYLKT
;
A
#
# COMPACT_ATOMS: atom_id res chain seq x y z
N MET A 1 -11.16 -7.79 4.31
CA MET A 1 -10.07 -7.81 3.32
C MET A 1 -10.37 -6.83 2.21
N VAL A 2 -9.40 -6.02 1.86
CA VAL A 2 -9.53 -5.02 0.81
C VAL A 2 -8.61 -5.40 -0.34
N THR A 3 -9.12 -5.32 -1.56
CA THR A 3 -8.34 -5.61 -2.76
C THR A 3 -8.33 -4.37 -3.65
N TYR A 4 -7.16 -3.92 -4.04
CA TYR A 4 -7.00 -2.74 -4.88
C TYR A 4 -6.24 -3.13 -6.15
N SER A 5 -6.80 -2.81 -7.30
CA SER A 5 -6.15 -3.05 -8.59
C SER A 5 -5.21 -1.89 -8.91
N THR A 6 -3.93 -2.21 -9.07
CA THR A 6 -2.90 -1.18 -9.32
C THR A 6 -2.82 -0.85 -10.80
N ARG A 7 -2.18 0.30 -11.09
CA ARG A 7 -1.91 0.74 -12.46
C ARG A 7 -0.51 1.32 -12.53
N GLY A 8 0.19 1.02 -13.60
CA GLY A 8 1.49 1.59 -13.88
C GLY A 8 2.62 1.11 -13.00
N THR A 9 2.45 -0.05 -12.34
CA THR A 9 3.47 -0.64 -11.48
C THR A 9 3.68 -2.11 -11.81
N CYS A 10 4.73 -2.69 -11.22
CA CYS A 10 5.01 -4.12 -11.39
C CYS A 10 3.95 -5.00 -10.74
N ALA A 11 3.43 -4.59 -9.60
CA ALA A 11 2.36 -5.34 -8.92
C ALA A 11 1.04 -5.15 -9.67
N LYS A 12 0.20 -6.17 -9.64
CA LYS A 12 -1.12 -6.13 -10.29
C LYS A 12 -2.22 -5.78 -9.31
N GLN A 13 -2.08 -6.19 -8.07
CA GLN A 13 -3.07 -5.95 -7.03
C GLN A 13 -2.38 -5.77 -5.70
N ILE A 14 -3.06 -5.07 -4.79
CA ILE A 14 -2.64 -4.94 -3.40
C ILE A 14 -3.81 -5.41 -2.54
N ILE A 15 -3.54 -6.29 -1.59
CA ILE A 15 -4.53 -6.83 -0.68
C ILE A 15 -4.09 -6.49 0.74
N PHE A 16 -5.01 -6.03 1.57
CA PHE A 16 -4.72 -5.74 2.97
C PHE A 16 -5.98 -5.83 3.81
N ASP A 17 -5.79 -5.88 5.13
CA ASP A 17 -6.87 -5.86 6.11
C ASP A 17 -6.76 -4.59 6.95
N LEU A 18 -7.90 -4.10 7.43
CA LEU A 18 -7.97 -3.03 8.41
C LEU A 18 -8.72 -3.54 9.62
N ASP A 19 -8.19 -3.29 10.81
CA ASP A 19 -8.85 -3.70 12.06
C ASP A 19 -9.76 -2.59 12.59
N GLU A 20 -10.33 -2.80 13.79
CA GLU A 20 -11.26 -1.86 14.40
C GLU A 20 -10.63 -0.51 14.71
N GLU A 21 -9.31 -0.49 14.89
CA GLU A 21 -8.56 0.74 15.15
C GLU A 21 -8.05 1.38 13.87
N ASN A 22 -8.49 0.89 12.73
CA ASN A 22 -8.05 1.34 11.41
C ASN A 22 -6.55 1.12 11.18
N ARG A 23 -6.00 0.03 11.74
CA ARG A 23 -4.61 -0.35 11.53
C ARG A 23 -4.50 -1.37 10.42
N ILE A 24 -3.45 -1.24 9.63
CA ILE A 24 -3.21 -2.05 8.45
C ILE A 24 -2.57 -3.38 8.85
N HIS A 25 -3.07 -4.48 8.27
CA HIS A 25 -2.53 -5.81 8.51
C HIS A 25 -2.45 -6.61 7.22
N ASN A 26 -1.45 -7.48 7.15
CA ASN A 26 -1.34 -8.50 6.11
C ASN A 26 -1.32 -7.94 4.69
N VAL A 27 -0.56 -6.86 4.48
CA VAL A 27 -0.43 -6.30 3.14
C VAL A 27 0.29 -7.29 2.23
N LYS A 28 -0.31 -7.54 1.07
CA LYS A 28 0.27 -8.40 0.04
C LYS A 28 0.21 -7.71 -1.31
N PHE A 29 1.31 -7.75 -2.01
CA PHE A 29 1.39 -7.26 -3.39
C PHE A 29 1.39 -8.48 -4.30
N ILE A 30 0.43 -8.56 -5.20
CA ILE A 30 0.34 -9.65 -6.16
C ILE A 30 1.13 -9.26 -7.40
N GLY A 31 2.20 -9.99 -7.66
CA GLY A 31 3.16 -9.65 -8.71
C GLY A 31 4.18 -8.63 -8.23
N GLY A 32 5.14 -8.28 -9.10
CA GLY A 32 6.14 -7.27 -8.79
C GLY A 32 7.37 -7.81 -8.09
N CYS A 33 8.18 -6.92 -7.53
CA CYS A 33 9.45 -7.24 -6.89
C CYS A 33 9.23 -7.74 -5.45
N SER A 34 9.30 -9.05 -5.27
CA SER A 34 8.90 -9.68 -4.02
C SER A 34 9.69 -9.19 -2.79
N GLY A 35 11.01 -9.01 -2.94
CA GLY A 35 11.84 -8.60 -1.81
C GLY A 35 11.50 -7.21 -1.29
N ASN A 36 11.46 -6.23 -2.18
CA ASN A 36 11.15 -4.85 -1.82
C ASN A 36 9.72 -4.71 -1.29
N LEU A 37 8.79 -5.41 -1.91
CA LEU A 37 7.38 -5.32 -1.52
C LEU A 37 7.11 -6.00 -0.18
N GLN A 38 7.83 -7.08 0.13
CA GLN A 38 7.76 -7.68 1.46
C GLN A 38 8.25 -6.72 2.53
N GLY A 39 9.34 -5.99 2.25
CA GLY A 39 9.85 -4.98 3.18
C GLY A 39 8.82 -3.91 3.47
N ILE A 40 8.18 -3.40 2.43
CA ILE A 40 7.13 -2.39 2.58
C ILE A 40 5.96 -2.95 3.40
N SER A 41 5.54 -4.18 3.10
CA SER A 41 4.44 -4.83 3.82
C SER A 41 4.72 -4.92 5.32
N ARG A 42 5.95 -5.24 5.69
CA ARG A 42 6.34 -5.34 7.09
C ARG A 42 6.43 -3.98 7.77
N LEU A 43 6.92 -2.97 7.04
CA LEU A 43 7.06 -1.63 7.60
C LEU A 43 5.70 -0.98 7.89
N VAL A 44 4.68 -1.29 7.10
CA VAL A 44 3.36 -0.69 7.31
C VAL A 44 2.46 -1.51 8.23
N GLU A 45 2.87 -2.72 8.60
CA GLU A 45 2.09 -3.59 9.49
C GLU A 45 1.79 -2.86 10.80
N GLY A 46 0.52 -2.80 11.18
CA GLY A 46 0.09 -2.16 12.41
C GLY A 46 0.02 -0.64 12.38
N LYS A 47 0.33 -0.02 11.27
CA LYS A 47 0.22 1.43 11.11
C LYS A 47 -1.14 1.82 10.55
N THR A 48 -1.51 3.08 10.72
CA THR A 48 -2.78 3.58 10.19
C THR A 48 -2.58 4.18 8.79
N PRO A 49 -3.65 4.27 7.99
CA PRO A 49 -3.56 4.98 6.71
C PRO A 49 -3.08 6.42 6.88
N ASP A 50 -3.47 7.10 7.96
CA ASP A 50 -3.03 8.47 8.22
C ASP A 50 -1.51 8.57 8.39
N GLU A 51 -0.87 7.52 8.89
CA GLU A 51 0.58 7.47 9.04
C GLU A 51 1.27 7.11 7.73
N VAL A 52 0.68 6.20 6.96
CA VAL A 52 1.32 5.61 5.77
C VAL A 52 1.17 6.47 4.52
N VAL A 53 -0.02 7.01 4.27
CA VAL A 53 -0.29 7.75 3.04
C VAL A 53 0.67 8.92 2.84
N PRO A 54 0.94 9.78 3.84
CA PRO A 54 1.88 10.89 3.63
C PRO A 54 3.30 10.44 3.31
N ILE A 55 3.70 9.27 3.80
CA ILE A 55 5.05 8.76 3.60
C ILE A 55 5.23 8.17 2.20
N LEU A 56 4.25 7.39 1.75
CA LEU A 56 4.36 6.62 0.52
C LEU A 56 3.80 7.33 -0.71
N SER A 57 2.93 8.32 -0.51
CA SER A 57 2.30 9.02 -1.61
C SER A 57 3.33 9.82 -2.40
N GLY A 58 3.28 9.72 -3.73
CA GLY A 58 4.17 10.46 -4.59
C GLY A 58 5.51 9.80 -4.88
N ILE A 59 5.78 8.63 -4.30
CA ILE A 59 7.00 7.89 -4.64
C ILE A 59 6.84 7.36 -6.07
N ARG A 60 7.80 7.72 -6.92
CA ARG A 60 7.75 7.35 -8.33
C ARG A 60 8.87 6.38 -8.69
N CYS A 61 8.55 5.46 -9.56
CA CYS A 61 9.52 4.58 -10.18
C CYS A 61 9.73 5.04 -11.63
N ARG A 62 9.80 4.13 -12.58
CA ARG A 62 9.96 4.48 -14.01
C ARG A 62 8.71 5.13 -14.59
N GLN A 63 7.56 4.81 -14.03
CA GLN A 63 6.28 5.42 -14.38
C GLN A 63 6.02 6.60 -13.45
N ASN A 64 4.88 7.25 -13.60
CA ASN A 64 4.49 8.35 -12.71
C ASN A 64 4.03 7.87 -11.34
N THR A 65 4.16 6.58 -11.05
CA THR A 65 3.74 5.97 -9.81
C THR A 65 4.67 4.81 -9.47
N SER A 66 4.44 4.19 -8.33
CA SER A 66 5.18 3.02 -7.86
C SER A 66 4.26 2.15 -7.04
N CYS A 67 4.71 0.94 -6.66
CA CYS A 67 3.92 0.09 -5.78
C CYS A 67 3.64 0.77 -4.43
N PRO A 68 4.62 1.43 -3.76
CA PRO A 68 4.31 2.17 -2.54
C PRO A 68 3.29 3.29 -2.76
N ASP A 69 3.41 4.05 -3.86
CA ASP A 69 2.46 5.10 -4.18
C ASP A 69 1.05 4.52 -4.41
N GLN A 70 0.97 3.38 -5.08
CA GLN A 70 -0.32 2.71 -5.30
C GLN A 70 -0.93 2.22 -3.99
N LEU A 71 -0.10 1.76 -3.04
CA LEU A 71 -0.60 1.41 -1.70
C LEU A 71 -1.18 2.64 -1.01
N ALA A 72 -0.51 3.79 -1.11
CA ALA A 72 -1.03 5.04 -0.57
C ALA A 72 -2.39 5.37 -1.18
N LYS A 73 -2.53 5.23 -2.50
CA LYS A 73 -3.82 5.47 -3.17
C LYS A 73 -4.90 4.52 -2.71
N ALA A 74 -4.55 3.26 -2.49
CA ALA A 74 -5.48 2.26 -1.99
C ALA A 74 -5.98 2.61 -0.58
N LEU A 75 -5.15 3.27 0.21
CA LEU A 75 -5.47 3.63 1.59
C LEU A 75 -6.20 4.98 1.72
N GLU A 76 -6.17 5.83 0.69
CA GLU A 76 -6.81 7.15 0.75
C GLU A 76 -8.27 7.12 1.21
N PRO A 77 -9.13 6.19 0.75
CA PRO A 77 -10.52 6.14 1.20
C PRO A 77 -10.67 5.86 2.70
N TYR A 78 -9.62 5.41 3.35
CA TYR A 78 -9.65 5.02 4.77
C TYR A 78 -8.99 6.04 5.68
N LEU A 79 -8.60 7.19 5.14
CA LEU A 79 -8.07 8.28 5.96
C LEU A 79 -9.14 8.79 6.91
N LYS A 80 -8.71 9.11 8.14
CA LYS A 80 -9.61 9.62 9.18
C LYS A 80 -9.50 11.13 9.38
N THR A 81 -8.47 11.72 8.81
CA THR A 81 -8.27 13.17 8.90
C THR A 81 -8.65 13.88 7.60
#